data_6287a6929b4a59cc13cf53596f4e498e
#
_entry.id   6287a6929b4a59cc13cf53596f4e498e
#
_cell.length_a   1.000
_cell.length_b   1.000
_cell.length_c   1.000
_cell.angle_alpha   90.00
_cell.angle_beta   90.00
_cell.angle_gamma   90.00
#
_symmetry.space_group_name_H-M   'P 1'
#
loop_
_entity.id
_entity.type
_entity.pdbx_description
1 polymer ?
#
loop_
_entity_poly.entity_id
_entity_poly.type
_entity_poly.pdbx_seq_one_letter_code
_entity_poly.pdbx_strand_id
1 'polypeptide(L)'
;MVTSSNLNVIFESSSLIVAVGDATTETLLSLGFPPDIEVVDGREMRVKRDPPISNYESLIKVNNPNSCLTEEALQAVSDALSKKMPVRIFVDGEEDLLALPIIALYPIGTIVVYGQPRVGLVINCIDQQIRKSVITILNKMNVTL
;
A
#
# COMPACT_ATOMS: atom_id res chain seq x y z
N MET A 1 -16.56 13.58 5.86
CA MET A 1 -15.58 13.13 6.88
C MET A 1 -15.72 11.64 7.11
N VAL A 2 -14.61 10.91 7.16
CA VAL A 2 -14.64 9.49 7.45
C VAL A 2 -14.63 9.28 8.95
N THR A 3 -15.63 8.56 9.46
CA THR A 3 -15.77 8.22 10.89
C THR A 3 -15.43 6.74 11.09
N SER A 4 -15.23 6.33 12.34
CA SER A 4 -14.97 4.90 12.65
C SER A 4 -16.09 3.98 12.16
N SER A 5 -17.34 4.41 12.24
CA SER A 5 -18.48 3.63 11.74
C SER A 5 -18.47 3.49 10.21
N ASN A 6 -18.08 4.57 9.50
CA ASN A 6 -17.94 4.51 8.04
C ASN A 6 -16.80 3.58 7.62
N LEU A 7 -15.69 3.60 8.37
CA LEU A 7 -14.56 2.71 8.11
C LEU A 7 -14.96 1.24 8.29
N ASN A 8 -15.74 0.91 9.32
CA ASN A 8 -16.23 -0.45 9.53
C ASN A 8 -16.98 -0.97 8.32
N VAL A 9 -17.90 -0.18 7.76
CA VAL A 9 -18.67 -0.56 6.58
C VAL A 9 -17.76 -0.80 5.38
N ILE A 10 -16.78 0.10 5.17
CA ILE A 10 -15.84 -0.01 4.05
C ILE A 10 -14.97 -1.25 4.18
N PHE A 11 -14.36 -1.47 5.36
CA PHE A 11 -13.39 -2.55 5.53
C PHE A 11 -14.04 -3.94 5.68
N GLU A 12 -15.23 -4.03 6.25
CA GLU A 12 -15.94 -5.30 6.37
C GLU A 12 -16.38 -5.87 5.02
N SER A 13 -16.62 -5.00 4.04
CA SER A 13 -17.02 -5.41 2.69
C SER A 13 -15.83 -5.72 1.77
N SER A 14 -14.60 -5.44 2.20
CA SER A 14 -13.42 -5.65 1.37
C SER A 14 -12.82 -7.03 1.58
N SER A 15 -12.22 -7.59 0.51
CA SER A 15 -11.52 -8.87 0.56
C SER A 15 -10.06 -8.71 0.99
N LEU A 16 -9.50 -7.52 0.83
CA LEU A 16 -8.09 -7.26 1.10
C LEU A 16 -7.89 -5.79 1.46
N ILE A 17 -7.10 -5.54 2.49
CA ILE A 17 -6.73 -4.19 2.92
C ILE A 17 -5.22 -4.03 2.78
N VAL A 18 -4.81 -3.01 2.04
CA VAL A 18 -3.40 -2.69 1.80
C VAL A 18 -3.12 -1.29 2.32
N ALA A 19 -2.10 -1.17 3.17
CA ALA A 19 -1.63 0.12 3.68
C ALA A 19 -0.29 0.46 3.03
N VAL A 20 -0.16 1.67 2.51
CA VAL A 20 1.10 2.18 1.96
C VAL A 20 1.58 3.35 2.82
N GLY A 21 2.72 3.18 3.44
CA GLY A 21 3.34 4.16 4.32
C GLY A 21 3.34 3.76 5.79
N ASP A 22 4.36 4.19 6.52
CA ASP A 22 4.54 3.89 7.94
C ASP A 22 3.42 4.50 8.80
N ALA A 23 3.17 5.79 8.63
CA ALA A 23 2.14 6.50 9.39
C ALA A 23 0.73 5.95 9.08
N THR A 24 0.46 5.63 7.83
CA THR A 24 -0.80 5.02 7.40
C THR A 24 -1.03 3.68 8.08
N THR A 25 -0.01 2.81 8.05
CA THR A 25 -0.06 1.50 8.69
C THR A 25 -0.32 1.64 10.18
N GLU A 26 0.40 2.53 10.84
CA GLU A 26 0.25 2.79 12.27
C GLU A 26 -1.16 3.29 12.62
N THR A 27 -1.70 4.18 11.80
CA THR A 27 -3.06 4.70 12.00
C THR A 27 -4.11 3.59 11.88
N LEU A 28 -4.01 2.75 10.85
CA LEU A 28 -4.94 1.64 10.67
C LEU A 28 -4.86 0.64 11.82
N LEU A 29 -3.66 0.32 12.28
CA LEU A 29 -3.47 -0.56 13.43
C LEU A 29 -4.13 0.02 14.68
N SER A 30 -3.95 1.31 14.93
CA SER A 30 -4.53 1.98 16.11
C SER A 30 -6.06 2.06 16.05
N LEU A 31 -6.63 2.09 14.86
CA LEU A 31 -8.09 2.12 14.66
C LEU A 31 -8.72 0.72 14.70
N GLY A 32 -7.92 -0.33 14.79
CA GLY A 32 -8.43 -1.70 14.83
C GLY A 32 -8.68 -2.31 13.45
N PHE A 33 -8.07 -1.77 12.39
CA PHE A 33 -8.16 -2.28 11.02
C PHE A 33 -6.78 -2.72 10.52
N PRO A 34 -6.24 -3.84 11.05
CA PRO A 34 -4.91 -4.28 10.62
C PRO A 34 -4.91 -4.60 9.12
N PRO A 35 -3.95 -4.06 8.36
CA PRO A 35 -3.86 -4.36 6.94
C PRO A 35 -3.41 -5.79 6.69
N ASP A 36 -3.84 -6.37 5.57
CA ASP A 36 -3.37 -7.68 5.10
C ASP A 36 -1.97 -7.56 4.49
N ILE A 37 -1.71 -6.44 3.83
CA ILE A 37 -0.40 -6.13 3.26
C ILE A 37 -0.05 -4.71 3.66
N GLU A 38 1.13 -4.53 4.23
CA GLU A 38 1.65 -3.22 4.62
C GLU A 38 2.95 -2.94 3.88
N VAL A 39 3.06 -1.75 3.30
CA VAL A 39 4.26 -1.29 2.61
C VAL A 39 4.87 -0.16 3.44
N VAL A 40 6.05 -0.39 3.96
CA VAL A 40 6.73 0.57 4.85
C VAL A 40 8.17 0.80 4.39
N ASP A 41 8.71 1.98 4.65
CA ASP A 41 10.10 2.31 4.29
C ASP A 41 10.94 2.82 5.46
N GLY A 42 10.37 2.84 6.66
CA GLY A 42 11.06 3.36 7.84
C GLY A 42 11.21 4.88 7.80
N ARG A 43 10.31 5.59 7.10
CA ARG A 43 10.35 7.05 6.97
C ARG A 43 8.95 7.64 7.11
N GLU A 44 8.90 8.89 7.53
CA GLU A 44 7.70 9.71 7.54
C GLU A 44 8.10 11.11 7.08
N MET A 45 7.50 11.59 5.99
CA MET A 45 7.85 12.87 5.38
C MET A 45 9.37 13.02 5.15
N ARG A 46 10.00 11.94 4.66
CA ARG A 46 11.45 11.83 4.38
C ARG A 46 12.35 11.83 5.60
N VAL A 47 11.78 11.81 6.80
CA VAL A 47 12.54 11.70 8.05
C VAL A 47 12.56 10.24 8.50
N LYS A 48 13.73 9.72 8.81
CA LYS A 48 13.90 8.34 9.28
C LYS A 48 13.11 8.13 10.58
N ARG A 49 12.39 7.02 10.67
CA ARG A 49 11.66 6.60 11.86
C ARG A 49 11.71 5.08 11.98
N ASP A 50 11.36 4.57 13.15
CA ASP A 50 11.18 3.14 13.31
C ASP A 50 9.89 2.71 12.60
N PRO A 51 9.91 1.60 11.84
CA PRO A 51 8.69 1.06 11.23
C PRO A 51 7.65 0.73 12.31
N PRO A 52 6.34 0.79 11.97
CA PRO A 52 5.31 0.42 12.94
C PRO A 52 5.48 -1.03 13.40
N ILE A 53 5.11 -1.29 14.65
CA ILE A 53 5.13 -2.64 15.19
C ILE A 53 3.83 -3.32 14.79
N SER A 54 3.92 -4.44 14.08
CA SER A 54 2.77 -5.22 13.65
C SER A 54 3.10 -6.72 13.67
N ASN A 55 2.04 -7.54 13.65
CA ASN A 55 2.17 -9.00 13.69
C ASN A 55 2.10 -9.59 12.28
N TYR A 56 3.07 -9.25 11.42
CA TYR A 56 3.13 -9.83 10.09
C TYR A 56 3.69 -11.25 10.11
N GLU A 57 3.19 -12.10 9.22
CA GLU A 57 3.63 -13.48 9.04
C GLU A 57 4.75 -13.61 8.01
N SER A 58 4.78 -12.71 7.02
CA SER A 58 5.76 -12.72 5.95
C SER A 58 6.42 -11.37 5.79
N LEU A 59 7.70 -11.36 5.47
CA LEU A 59 8.48 -10.15 5.24
C LEU A 59 9.16 -10.23 3.89
N ILE A 60 8.96 -9.21 3.06
CA ILE A 60 9.67 -9.03 1.79
C ILE A 60 10.48 -7.75 1.90
N LYS A 61 11.78 -7.83 1.70
CA LYS A 61 12.66 -6.65 1.66
C LYS A 61 13.03 -6.35 0.23
N VAL A 62 12.96 -5.07 -0.15
CA VAL A 62 13.20 -4.66 -1.53
C VAL A 62 13.84 -3.27 -1.57
N ASN A 63 14.66 -3.03 -2.58
CA ASN A 63 15.23 -1.70 -2.85
C ASN A 63 14.39 -1.00 -3.91
N ASN A 64 14.05 0.25 -3.66
CA ASN A 64 13.34 1.08 -4.62
C ASN A 64 13.75 2.55 -4.47
N PRO A 65 14.75 3.00 -5.24
CA PRO A 65 15.23 4.39 -5.15
C PRO A 65 14.13 5.42 -5.41
N ASN A 66 14.40 6.65 -4.99
CA ASN A 66 13.46 7.76 -5.17
C ASN A 66 13.01 7.92 -6.62
N SER A 67 11.73 8.19 -6.81
CA SER A 67 11.09 8.45 -8.11
C SER A 67 11.23 7.28 -9.10
N CYS A 68 11.44 6.06 -8.60
CA CYS A 68 11.60 4.87 -9.42
C CYS A 68 10.55 3.81 -9.09
N LEU A 69 10.28 2.94 -10.06
CA LEU A 69 9.61 1.67 -9.85
C LEU A 69 10.52 0.60 -10.44
N THR A 70 11.26 -0.08 -9.58
CA THR A 70 12.20 -1.12 -10.00
C THR A 70 11.46 -2.42 -10.32
N GLU A 71 12.06 -3.27 -11.16
CA GLU A 71 11.52 -4.60 -11.41
C GLU A 71 11.42 -5.41 -10.11
N GLU A 72 12.40 -5.24 -9.23
CA GLU A 72 12.43 -5.88 -7.91
C GLU A 72 11.21 -5.48 -7.08
N ALA A 73 10.86 -4.18 -7.07
CA ALA A 73 9.69 -3.68 -6.34
C ALA A 73 8.38 -4.19 -6.96
N LEU A 74 8.28 -4.24 -8.29
CA LEU A 74 7.12 -4.79 -8.99
C LEU A 74 6.94 -6.27 -8.66
N GLN A 75 8.02 -7.02 -8.63
CA GLN A 75 8.00 -8.45 -8.28
C GLN A 75 7.56 -8.64 -6.82
N ALA A 76 8.05 -7.81 -5.91
CA ALA A 76 7.67 -7.87 -4.49
C ALA A 76 6.17 -7.62 -4.31
N VAL A 77 5.60 -6.64 -5.01
CA VAL A 77 4.17 -6.35 -4.99
C VAL A 77 3.36 -7.55 -5.46
N SER A 78 3.78 -8.18 -6.55
CA SER A 78 3.13 -9.39 -7.08
C SER A 78 3.25 -10.57 -6.11
N ASP A 79 4.44 -10.81 -5.59
CA ASP A 79 4.74 -11.94 -4.71
C ASP A 79 3.96 -11.88 -3.38
N ALA A 80 3.71 -10.68 -2.89
CA ALA A 80 3.00 -10.49 -1.62
C ALA A 80 1.63 -11.17 -1.61
N LEU A 81 0.95 -11.23 -2.76
CA LEU A 81 -0.37 -11.86 -2.86
C LEU A 81 -0.33 -13.37 -2.61
N SER A 82 0.81 -14.01 -2.82
CA SER A 82 0.98 -15.45 -2.63
C SER A 82 1.62 -15.83 -1.29
N LYS A 83 2.02 -14.84 -0.49
CA LYS A 83 2.62 -15.08 0.81
C LYS A 83 1.55 -15.21 1.89
N LYS A 84 1.92 -15.83 3.01
CA LYS A 84 1.05 -15.94 4.17
C LYS A 84 0.83 -14.57 4.79
N MET A 85 -0.42 -14.14 4.85
CA MET A 85 -0.80 -12.83 5.38
C MET A 85 -0.90 -12.82 6.91
N PRO A 86 -0.66 -11.68 7.56
CA PRO A 86 -0.32 -10.38 6.95
C PRO A 86 1.12 -10.35 6.41
N VAL A 87 1.34 -9.58 5.34
CA VAL A 87 2.64 -9.44 4.70
C VAL A 87 3.17 -8.02 4.90
N ARG A 88 4.42 -7.90 5.28
CA ARG A 88 5.13 -6.62 5.28
C ARG A 88 6.08 -6.57 4.10
N ILE A 89 5.96 -5.54 3.28
CA ILE A 89 6.96 -5.18 2.27
C ILE A 89 7.78 -4.03 2.84
N PHE A 90 9.03 -4.29 3.18
CA PHE A 90 9.94 -3.26 3.65
C PHE A 90 10.75 -2.74 2.48
N VAL A 91 10.59 -1.45 2.18
CA VAL A 91 11.24 -0.79 1.06
C VAL A 91 12.44 0.01 1.57
N ASP A 92 13.62 -0.36 1.09
CA ASP A 92 14.79 0.50 1.27
C ASP A 92 14.79 1.51 0.12
N GLY A 93 14.36 2.73 0.43
CA GLY A 93 14.16 3.77 -0.54
C GLY A 93 12.82 4.47 -0.34
N GLU A 94 12.02 4.55 -1.38
CA GLU A 94 10.74 5.27 -1.37
C GLU A 94 9.59 4.35 -1.78
N GLU A 95 8.54 4.28 -0.95
CA GLU A 95 7.40 3.37 -1.14
C GLU A 95 6.20 3.99 -1.87
N ASP A 96 6.13 5.31 -1.96
CA ASP A 96 4.92 6.02 -2.45
C ASP A 96 4.41 5.53 -3.80
N LEU A 97 5.32 5.31 -4.74
CA LEU A 97 4.94 4.88 -6.09
C LEU A 97 4.44 3.44 -6.14
N LEU A 98 4.66 2.65 -5.09
CA LEU A 98 4.21 1.26 -5.06
C LEU A 98 2.68 1.14 -5.00
N ALA A 99 1.98 2.19 -4.61
CA ALA A 99 0.51 2.22 -4.72
C ALA A 99 0.04 1.97 -6.16
N LEU A 100 0.80 2.43 -7.16
CA LEU A 100 0.42 2.28 -8.57
C LEU A 100 0.38 0.80 -9.01
N PRO A 101 1.45 0.02 -8.89
CA PRO A 101 1.38 -1.39 -9.26
C PRO A 101 0.42 -2.19 -8.39
N ILE A 102 0.22 -1.82 -7.13
CA ILE A 102 -0.78 -2.46 -6.27
C ILE A 102 -2.18 -2.29 -6.89
N ILE A 103 -2.55 -1.08 -7.26
CA ILE A 103 -3.85 -0.81 -7.88
C ILE A 103 -3.98 -1.52 -9.23
N ALA A 104 -2.89 -1.64 -9.98
CA ALA A 104 -2.90 -2.30 -11.28
C ALA A 104 -3.03 -3.83 -11.18
N LEU A 105 -2.47 -4.45 -10.14
CA LEU A 105 -2.31 -5.91 -10.04
C LEU A 105 -3.24 -6.60 -9.04
N TYR A 106 -3.65 -5.90 -7.99
CA TYR A 106 -4.43 -6.52 -6.91
C TYR A 106 -5.90 -6.70 -7.30
N PRO A 107 -6.62 -7.62 -6.66
CA PRO A 107 -8.01 -7.90 -7.05
C PRO A 107 -8.93 -6.68 -6.96
N ILE A 108 -9.93 -6.64 -7.84
CA ILE A 108 -11.02 -5.65 -7.74
C ILE A 108 -11.68 -5.81 -6.37
N GLY A 109 -11.98 -4.70 -5.72
CA GLY A 109 -12.53 -4.68 -4.36
C GLY A 109 -11.48 -4.54 -3.27
N THR A 110 -10.18 -4.64 -3.59
CA THR A 110 -9.11 -4.36 -2.65
C THR A 110 -9.17 -2.90 -2.20
N ILE A 111 -9.01 -2.66 -0.91
CA ILE A 111 -8.93 -1.31 -0.36
C ILE A 111 -7.45 -0.95 -0.20
N VAL A 112 -7.03 0.12 -0.86
CA VAL A 112 -5.67 0.65 -0.75
C VAL A 112 -5.74 1.98 0.01
N VAL A 113 -5.00 2.06 1.10
CA VAL A 113 -4.96 3.23 1.97
C VAL A 113 -3.56 3.83 1.95
N TYR A 114 -3.48 5.12 1.73
CA TYR A 114 -2.21 5.83 1.80
C TYR A 114 -2.42 7.23 2.40
N GLY A 115 -1.32 7.84 2.85
CA GLY A 115 -1.35 9.18 3.41
C GLY A 115 -1.08 10.23 2.34
N GLN A 116 -1.85 11.30 2.37
CA GLN A 116 -1.60 12.47 1.55
C GLN A 116 -1.27 13.65 2.46
N PRO A 117 -0.10 14.27 2.31
CA PRO A 117 0.30 15.38 3.16
C PRO A 117 -0.79 16.45 3.22
N ARG A 118 -1.08 16.96 4.43
CA ARG A 118 -2.08 18.00 4.71
C ARG A 118 -3.53 17.59 4.45
N VAL A 119 -3.80 16.40 3.95
CA VAL A 119 -5.15 15.91 3.68
C VAL A 119 -5.53 14.80 4.66
N GLY A 120 -4.61 13.89 4.95
CA GLY A 120 -4.84 12.76 5.82
C GLY A 120 -4.85 11.44 5.06
N LEU A 121 -5.63 10.49 5.54
CA LEU A 121 -5.74 9.20 4.87
C LEU A 121 -6.60 9.29 3.62
N VAL A 122 -6.12 8.69 2.55
CA VAL A 122 -6.86 8.50 1.30
C VAL A 122 -7.19 7.01 1.19
N ILE A 123 -8.45 6.71 0.98
CA ILE A 123 -8.96 5.33 0.89
C ILE A 123 -9.49 5.11 -0.51
N ASN A 124 -8.87 4.21 -1.26
CA ASN A 124 -9.30 3.84 -2.61
C ASN A 124 -9.73 2.39 -2.66
N CYS A 125 -10.92 2.16 -3.20
CA CYS A 125 -11.37 0.82 -3.57
C CYS A 125 -10.98 0.57 -5.02
N ILE A 126 -10.24 -0.50 -5.30
CA ILE A 126 -9.83 -0.81 -6.67
C ILE A 126 -11.06 -1.21 -7.48
N ASP A 127 -11.34 -0.44 -8.54
CA ASP A 127 -12.35 -0.76 -9.54
C ASP A 127 -11.71 -0.69 -10.94
N GLN A 128 -12.48 -1.02 -11.96
CA GLN A 128 -11.99 -1.04 -13.34
C GLN A 128 -11.54 0.33 -13.83
N GLN A 129 -12.25 1.38 -13.42
CA GLN A 129 -11.95 2.75 -13.85
C GLN A 129 -10.64 3.25 -13.26
N ILE A 130 -10.45 3.05 -11.95
CA ILE A 130 -9.22 3.42 -11.25
C ILE A 130 -8.04 2.64 -11.83
N ARG A 131 -8.21 1.35 -12.06
CA ARG A 131 -7.16 0.50 -12.65
C ARG A 131 -6.75 1.01 -14.04
N LYS A 132 -7.70 1.35 -14.89
CA LYS A 132 -7.41 1.92 -16.21
C LYS A 132 -6.58 3.19 -16.12
N SER A 133 -6.95 4.09 -15.21
CA SER A 133 -6.23 5.35 -15.01
C SER A 133 -4.79 5.09 -14.56
N VAL A 134 -4.60 4.15 -13.64
CA VAL A 134 -3.27 3.80 -13.13
C VAL A 134 -2.42 3.14 -14.21
N ILE A 135 -2.97 2.23 -14.99
CA ILE A 135 -2.25 1.59 -16.09
C ILE A 135 -1.80 2.63 -17.12
N THR A 136 -2.63 3.63 -17.41
CA THR A 136 -2.25 4.74 -18.29
C THR A 136 -1.04 5.50 -17.72
N ILE A 137 -1.04 5.77 -16.42
CA ILE A 137 0.09 6.43 -15.76
C ILE A 137 1.36 5.57 -15.85
N LEU A 138 1.25 4.27 -15.56
CA LEU A 138 2.39 3.34 -15.61
C LEU A 138 2.97 3.27 -17.03
N ASN A 139 2.12 3.24 -18.05
CA ASN A 139 2.58 3.24 -19.45
C ASN A 139 3.36 4.52 -19.79
N LYS A 140 2.93 5.68 -19.28
CA LYS A 140 3.65 6.94 -19.46
C LYS A 140 5.00 6.94 -18.74
N MET A 141 5.16 6.14 -17.69
CA MET A 141 6.41 5.94 -16.99
C MET A 141 7.28 4.85 -17.61
N ASN A 142 6.86 4.29 -18.75
CA ASN A 142 7.51 3.17 -19.42
C ASN A 142 7.58 1.90 -18.55
N VAL A 143 6.57 1.72 -17.71
CA VAL A 143 6.42 0.50 -16.89
C VAL A 143 5.41 -0.42 -17.55
N THR A 144 5.83 -1.64 -17.84
CA THR A 144 4.98 -2.70 -18.40
C THR A 144 4.83 -3.79 -17.34
N LEU A 145 3.60 -4.12 -17.02
CA LEU A 145 3.26 -5.15 -16.05
C LEU A 145 2.97 -6.49 -16.71
#